data_b60173b6a9e36f1cac25e62d1ae15d99
#
_entry.id   b60173b6a9e36f1cac25e62d1ae15d99
#
_cell.length_a   1.000
_cell.length_b   1.000
_cell.length_c   1.000
_cell.angle_alpha   90.00
_cell.angle_beta   90.00
_cell.angle_gamma   90.00
#
_symmetry.space_group_name_H-M   'P 1'
#
loop_
_entity.id
_entity.type
_entity.pdbx_description
1 polymer ?
#
loop_
_entity_poly.entity_id
_entity_poly.type
_entity_poly.pdbx_seq_one_letter_code
_entity_poly.pdbx_strand_id
1 'polypeptide(L)'
;MYQLGLVGTGTISNDLKRWWAMSVRGKEDPFLKVGQTNDRTTKGTSDFVYALRDIDFKVEQGDVVGIIGKNGAGKSTLLKLLSRITAPTTGTIKARGRIASLLEVGTGFHPELTGRENIYMNGSIMGMRKHEIDRKLDEIVDFAGVERFLDTPAKRYSSGMTVRLGFAVAAFLEPEILVVDEVLAVGDAEFQKKAIGKMNEVASGQGRTVLFVSHNMNSVRQLCRSGVVLKNGMIDHIGTADECVDYYLETNISDLVKESKIDNRYRRDTNRTMNLEYINIRMLNDPTNMATEEPLHLQMTIRRNNPKIREAQFGIFINNSSDVRVASCYTDPIALPENGDTFDIDVVIPNHHLAKGLYKINMNISKFDYTAFARDHDLVFNVLSFEVKHVDADHKVGFNAWPHNLGSVCMTDTKVAIL
;
A
#
# COMPACT_ATOMS: atom_id res chain seq x y z
N MET A 1 -19.78 9.02 7.74
CA MET A 1 -20.51 9.43 6.53
C MET A 1 -19.97 10.78 6.08
N TYR A 2 -19.65 10.94 4.82
CA TYR A 2 -19.13 12.19 4.24
C TYR A 2 -20.12 12.72 3.20
N GLN A 3 -20.26 14.03 3.14
CA GLN A 3 -21.05 14.71 2.10
C GLN A 3 -20.11 15.10 0.95
N LEU A 4 -20.47 14.73 -0.27
CA LEU A 4 -19.73 15.07 -1.47
C LEU A 4 -20.11 16.48 -1.96
N GLY A 5 -19.13 17.31 -2.29
CA GLY A 5 -19.34 18.55 -3.03
C GLY A 5 -19.72 19.82 -2.22
N LEU A 6 -19.84 19.75 -0.90
CA LEU A 6 -20.11 20.94 -0.09
C LEU A 6 -19.12 21.05 1.08
N VAL A 7 -18.31 22.09 1.05
CA VAL A 7 -17.57 22.60 2.21
C VAL A 7 -18.41 23.74 2.79
N GLY A 8 -19.37 23.38 3.66
CA GLY A 8 -20.20 24.40 4.32
C GLY A 8 -21.01 23.76 5.44
N THR A 9 -20.90 24.34 6.61
CA THR A 9 -21.71 24.03 7.78
C THR A 9 -23.18 24.28 7.46
N GLY A 10 -24.03 23.30 7.76
CA GLY A 10 -25.47 23.51 7.81
C GLY A 10 -25.80 24.69 8.71
N THR A 11 -26.89 25.39 8.42
CA THR A 11 -27.32 26.55 9.20
C THR A 11 -27.53 26.14 10.67
N ILE A 12 -27.21 27.02 11.61
CA ILE A 12 -27.40 26.86 13.08
C ILE A 12 -28.82 26.33 13.40
N SER A 13 -29.82 26.68 12.59
CA SER A 13 -31.18 26.16 12.67
C SER A 13 -31.28 24.65 12.48
N ASN A 14 -30.44 24.04 11.63
CA ASN A 14 -30.44 22.61 11.38
C ASN A 14 -29.75 21.87 12.54
N ASP A 15 -28.68 22.43 13.09
CA ASP A 15 -27.99 21.88 14.26
C ASP A 15 -28.87 21.88 15.50
N LEU A 16 -29.68 22.95 15.71
CA LEU A 16 -30.63 23.04 16.80
C LEU A 16 -31.79 22.01 16.66
N LYS A 17 -32.29 21.83 15.44
CA LYS A 17 -33.32 20.80 15.14
C LYS A 17 -32.80 19.37 15.33
N ARG A 18 -31.54 19.14 14.94
CA ARG A 18 -30.87 17.89 15.14
C ARG A 18 -30.69 17.57 16.62
N TRP A 19 -30.12 18.51 17.37
CA TRP A 19 -29.94 18.38 18.82
C TRP A 19 -31.26 18.11 19.52
N TRP A 20 -32.32 18.86 19.17
CA TRP A 20 -33.63 18.71 19.77
C TRP A 20 -34.30 17.37 19.48
N ALA A 21 -34.18 16.86 18.23
CA ALA A 21 -34.72 15.58 17.84
C ALA A 21 -34.01 14.42 18.55
N MET A 22 -32.68 14.48 18.66
CA MET A 22 -31.87 13.41 19.25
C MET A 22 -31.88 13.45 20.78
N SER A 23 -31.67 14.65 21.39
CA SER A 23 -31.45 14.76 22.83
C SER A 23 -32.76 14.89 23.62
N VAL A 24 -33.82 15.48 23.03
CA VAL A 24 -35.09 15.71 23.71
C VAL A 24 -36.16 14.68 23.33
N ARG A 25 -36.18 14.22 22.08
CA ARG A 25 -37.21 13.28 21.61
C ARG A 25 -36.73 11.82 21.47
N GLY A 26 -35.45 11.56 21.65
CA GLY A 26 -34.86 10.20 21.47
C GLY A 26 -35.11 9.61 20.10
N LYS A 27 -35.38 10.44 19.08
CA LYS A 27 -35.58 10.00 17.69
C LYS A 27 -34.24 10.00 16.95
N GLU A 28 -34.16 9.14 15.91
CA GLU A 28 -33.04 9.20 14.99
C GLU A 28 -32.90 10.58 14.34
N ASP A 29 -31.67 10.94 13.98
CA ASP A 29 -31.35 12.22 13.35
C ASP A 29 -32.24 12.41 12.09
N PRO A 30 -33.13 13.43 12.07
CA PRO A 30 -34.05 13.66 10.94
C PRO A 30 -33.33 14.04 9.65
N PHE A 31 -32.04 14.39 9.73
CA PHE A 31 -31.19 14.70 8.58
C PHE A 31 -30.27 13.55 8.19
N LEU A 32 -30.43 12.37 8.83
CA LEU A 32 -29.67 11.17 8.48
C LEU A 32 -30.14 10.66 7.11
N LYS A 33 -29.53 11.17 6.06
CA LYS A 33 -29.79 10.65 4.71
C LYS A 33 -29.04 9.34 4.52
N VAL A 34 -29.69 8.35 3.93
CA VAL A 34 -29.09 7.06 3.60
C VAL A 34 -27.99 7.32 2.57
N GLY A 35 -26.73 7.16 2.99
CA GLY A 35 -25.56 7.25 2.09
C GLY A 35 -25.39 5.96 1.29
N GLN A 36 -24.75 6.06 0.15
CA GLN A 36 -24.36 4.91 -0.66
C GLN A 36 -23.04 4.31 -0.17
N THR A 37 -22.81 3.04 -0.47
CA THR A 37 -21.53 2.37 -0.25
C THR A 37 -20.43 3.07 -1.03
N ASN A 38 -19.22 3.17 -0.47
CA ASN A 38 -18.07 3.81 -1.11
C ASN A 38 -17.50 2.94 -2.25
N ASP A 39 -18.28 2.74 -3.29
CA ASP A 39 -17.83 2.08 -4.51
C ASP A 39 -17.44 3.13 -5.54
N ARG A 40 -16.13 3.24 -5.80
CA ARG A 40 -15.56 4.21 -6.75
C ARG A 40 -15.75 3.81 -8.21
N THR A 41 -16.20 2.59 -8.47
CA THR A 41 -16.40 2.07 -9.84
C THR A 41 -17.77 2.43 -10.41
N THR A 42 -18.72 2.80 -9.56
CA THR A 42 -20.09 3.14 -9.94
C THR A 42 -20.38 4.63 -9.75
N LYS A 43 -21.13 5.20 -10.69
CA LYS A 43 -21.60 6.58 -10.59
C LYS A 43 -22.71 6.63 -9.52
N GLY A 44 -22.36 7.19 -8.35
CA GLY A 44 -23.30 7.31 -7.25
C GLY A 44 -24.47 8.26 -7.55
N THR A 45 -25.62 7.99 -6.98
CA THR A 45 -26.85 8.83 -7.08
C THR A 45 -27.10 9.65 -5.81
N SER A 46 -26.28 9.47 -4.76
CA SER A 46 -26.41 10.18 -3.48
C SER A 46 -25.23 11.11 -3.23
N ASP A 47 -25.50 12.30 -2.66
CA ASP A 47 -24.47 13.24 -2.19
C ASP A 47 -23.76 12.77 -0.92
N PHE A 48 -24.17 11.65 -0.33
CA PHE A 48 -23.61 11.08 0.88
C PHE A 48 -22.98 9.72 0.65
N VAL A 49 -21.78 9.54 1.16
CA VAL A 49 -21.03 8.28 1.08
C VAL A 49 -20.65 7.81 2.47
N TYR A 50 -20.91 6.54 2.77
CA TYR A 50 -20.39 5.89 3.97
C TYR A 50 -18.92 5.50 3.72
N ALA A 51 -18.01 6.12 4.45
CA ALA A 51 -16.61 5.68 4.44
C ALA A 51 -16.42 4.38 5.20
N LEU A 52 -17.23 4.18 6.26
CA LEU A 52 -17.33 2.95 7.04
C LEU A 52 -18.81 2.71 7.37
N ARG A 53 -19.23 1.45 7.34
CA ARG A 53 -20.58 1.02 7.65
C ARG A 53 -20.54 -0.33 8.36
N ASP A 54 -21.37 -0.47 9.40
CA ASP A 54 -21.59 -1.73 10.13
C ASP A 54 -20.27 -2.41 10.54
N ILE A 55 -19.34 -1.61 11.11
CA ILE A 55 -18.06 -2.11 11.62
C ILE A 55 -18.26 -2.62 13.04
N ASP A 56 -18.12 -3.92 13.23
CA ASP A 56 -18.15 -4.56 14.55
C ASP A 56 -16.97 -5.53 14.69
N PHE A 57 -16.02 -5.22 15.56
CA PHE A 57 -14.93 -6.12 15.92
C PHE A 57 -14.35 -5.78 17.29
N LYS A 58 -13.75 -6.78 17.90
CA LYS A 58 -13.12 -6.70 19.20
C LYS A 58 -11.65 -7.05 19.10
N VAL A 59 -10.81 -6.30 19.79
CA VAL A 59 -9.38 -6.56 19.90
C VAL A 59 -9.06 -6.87 21.35
N GLU A 60 -8.39 -7.98 21.59
CA GLU A 60 -7.98 -8.35 22.93
C GLU A 60 -6.70 -7.61 23.35
N GLN A 61 -6.50 -7.43 24.64
CA GLN A 61 -5.31 -6.77 25.16
C GLN A 61 -4.05 -7.57 24.79
N GLY A 62 -3.04 -6.89 24.27
CA GLY A 62 -1.79 -7.52 23.87
C GLY A 62 -1.81 -8.16 22.48
N ASP A 63 -2.91 -8.02 21.73
CA ASP A 63 -2.99 -8.51 20.36
C ASP A 63 -2.37 -7.53 19.36
N VAL A 64 -1.83 -8.07 18.27
CA VAL A 64 -1.29 -7.32 17.13
C VAL A 64 -2.17 -7.63 15.94
N VAL A 65 -3.05 -6.67 15.61
CA VAL A 65 -4.09 -6.83 14.58
C VAL A 65 -3.70 -6.12 13.30
N GLY A 66 -3.63 -6.86 12.20
CA GLY A 66 -3.45 -6.31 10.85
C GLY A 66 -4.76 -5.83 10.25
N ILE A 67 -4.83 -4.59 9.78
CA ILE A 67 -5.97 -4.05 9.05
C ILE A 67 -5.60 -3.97 7.57
N ILE A 68 -6.24 -4.81 6.77
CA ILE A 68 -5.93 -5.05 5.36
C ILE A 68 -7.07 -4.50 4.49
N GLY A 69 -6.77 -4.06 3.29
CA GLY A 69 -7.80 -3.64 2.32
C GLY A 69 -7.23 -2.76 1.22
N LYS A 70 -7.95 -2.67 0.10
CA LYS A 70 -7.58 -1.79 -1.04
C LYS A 70 -7.57 -0.32 -0.66
N ASN A 71 -6.95 0.52 -1.50
CA ASN A 71 -7.04 1.97 -1.36
C ASN A 71 -8.50 2.41 -1.49
N GLY A 72 -8.99 3.14 -0.47
CA GLY A 72 -10.39 3.53 -0.37
C GLY A 72 -11.30 2.56 0.37
N ALA A 73 -10.78 1.42 0.88
CA ALA A 73 -11.57 0.47 1.67
C ALA A 73 -12.03 1.01 3.04
N GLY A 74 -11.51 2.17 3.47
CA GLY A 74 -11.90 2.79 4.75
C GLY A 74 -10.82 2.71 5.83
N LYS A 75 -9.64 2.11 5.57
CA LYS A 75 -8.55 1.93 6.56
C LYS A 75 -8.19 3.21 7.31
N SER A 76 -7.80 4.27 6.59
CA SER A 76 -7.42 5.55 7.22
C SER A 76 -8.58 6.22 7.96
N THR A 77 -9.82 6.02 7.53
CA THR A 77 -11.00 6.50 8.26
C THR A 77 -11.17 5.73 9.56
N LEU A 78 -10.99 4.41 9.53
CA LEU A 78 -11.05 3.58 10.74
C LEU A 78 -9.97 4.01 11.75
N LEU A 79 -8.73 4.23 11.27
CA LEU A 79 -7.65 4.71 12.14
C LEU A 79 -7.96 6.07 12.78
N LYS A 80 -8.49 7.03 12.01
CA LYS A 80 -8.89 8.36 12.52
C LYS A 80 -9.98 8.27 13.60
N LEU A 81 -10.93 7.34 13.43
CA LEU A 81 -11.96 7.08 14.43
C LEU A 81 -11.36 6.44 15.69
N LEU A 82 -10.50 5.44 15.56
CA LEU A 82 -9.84 4.77 16.69
C LEU A 82 -8.90 5.72 17.43
N SER A 83 -8.20 6.59 16.73
CA SER A 83 -7.32 7.63 17.29
C SER A 83 -8.08 8.85 17.83
N ARG A 84 -9.43 8.84 17.81
CA ARG A 84 -10.30 9.93 18.25
C ARG A 84 -10.09 11.27 17.54
N ILE A 85 -9.47 11.27 16.36
CA ILE A 85 -9.32 12.45 15.50
C ILE A 85 -10.69 12.86 14.94
N THR A 86 -11.53 11.87 14.63
CA THR A 86 -12.93 12.10 14.20
C THR A 86 -13.88 11.25 15.03
N ALA A 87 -15.11 11.76 15.25
CA ALA A 87 -16.16 11.00 15.91
C ALA A 87 -16.96 10.14 14.92
N PRO A 88 -17.45 8.97 15.31
CA PRO A 88 -18.35 8.18 14.49
C PRO A 88 -19.70 8.92 14.32
N THR A 89 -20.32 8.77 13.14
CA THR A 89 -21.66 9.33 12.87
C THR A 89 -22.73 8.59 13.68
N THR A 90 -22.57 7.27 13.81
CA THR A 90 -23.43 6.38 14.62
C THR A 90 -22.55 5.31 15.25
N GLY A 91 -23.06 4.62 16.25
CA GLY A 91 -22.31 3.56 16.96
C GLY A 91 -21.39 4.09 18.04
N THR A 92 -20.61 3.19 18.65
CA THR A 92 -19.74 3.50 19.78
C THR A 92 -18.39 2.82 19.65
N ILE A 93 -17.33 3.52 20.05
CA ILE A 93 -15.97 2.98 20.14
C ILE A 93 -15.59 2.99 21.63
N LYS A 94 -15.22 1.81 22.14
CA LYS A 94 -14.77 1.65 23.52
C LYS A 94 -13.31 1.21 23.53
N ALA A 95 -12.48 1.93 24.25
CA ALA A 95 -11.07 1.57 24.43
C ALA A 95 -10.68 1.74 25.89
N ARG A 96 -9.82 0.87 26.39
CA ARG A 96 -9.25 0.95 27.74
C ARG A 96 -7.76 1.25 27.62
N GLY A 97 -7.33 2.39 28.19
CA GLY A 97 -5.95 2.85 28.15
C GLY A 97 -5.72 4.02 27.21
N ARG A 98 -4.45 4.44 27.12
CA ARG A 98 -4.01 5.51 26.21
C ARG A 98 -3.89 4.96 24.79
N ILE A 99 -4.38 5.72 23.84
CA ILE A 99 -4.21 5.41 22.40
C ILE A 99 -3.19 6.40 21.85
N ALA A 100 -2.12 5.90 21.26
CA ALA A 100 -1.20 6.72 20.48
C ALA A 100 -1.26 6.30 19.01
N SER A 101 -1.15 7.28 18.12
CA SER A 101 -1.23 7.05 16.69
C SER A 101 0.03 7.55 16.00
N LEU A 102 0.64 6.71 15.17
CA LEU A 102 1.75 7.07 14.30
C LEU A 102 1.30 7.69 12.96
N LEU A 103 -0.01 7.99 12.81
CA LEU A 103 -0.57 8.64 11.61
C LEU A 103 0.05 10.02 11.33
N GLU A 104 0.50 10.69 12.37
CA GLU A 104 0.95 12.09 12.34
C GLU A 104 2.45 12.22 12.66
N VAL A 105 3.24 11.17 12.42
CA VAL A 105 4.69 11.22 12.63
C VAL A 105 5.31 12.35 11.81
N GLY A 106 6.04 13.25 12.50
CA GLY A 106 6.67 14.41 11.88
C GLY A 106 5.77 15.62 11.68
N THR A 107 4.45 15.51 11.94
CA THR A 107 3.59 16.69 12.04
C THR A 107 3.77 17.35 13.40
N GLY A 108 3.75 18.68 13.43
CA GLY A 108 3.85 19.43 14.69
C GLY A 108 5.26 19.83 15.09
N PHE A 109 6.30 19.56 14.31
CA PHE A 109 7.59 20.19 14.57
C PHE A 109 7.58 21.67 14.27
N HIS A 110 8.03 22.46 15.25
CA HIS A 110 8.18 23.90 15.08
C HIS A 110 9.56 24.22 14.51
N PRO A 111 9.66 24.90 13.38
CA PRO A 111 10.92 25.12 12.69
C PRO A 111 11.93 25.95 13.49
N GLU A 112 11.45 26.85 14.34
CA GLU A 112 12.33 27.73 15.16
C GLU A 112 12.82 27.05 16.45
N LEU A 113 12.18 25.98 16.89
CA LEU A 113 12.60 25.22 18.06
C LEU A 113 13.75 24.27 17.69
N THR A 114 14.62 24.01 18.65
CA THR A 114 15.69 23.02 18.55
C THR A 114 15.13 21.59 18.45
N GLY A 115 15.96 20.62 18.07
CA GLY A 115 15.56 19.21 18.08
C GLY A 115 15.09 18.77 19.47
N ARG A 116 15.82 19.17 20.52
CA ARG A 116 15.46 18.90 21.92
C ARG A 116 14.09 19.43 22.26
N GLU A 117 13.82 20.70 22.01
CA GLU A 117 12.54 21.33 22.29
C GLU A 117 11.40 20.69 21.48
N ASN A 118 11.65 20.31 20.24
CA ASN A 118 10.69 19.57 19.42
C ASN A 118 10.41 18.17 19.97
N ILE A 119 11.38 17.46 20.56
CA ILE A 119 11.14 16.19 21.24
C ILE A 119 10.14 16.38 22.39
N TYR A 120 10.36 17.39 23.23
CA TYR A 120 9.45 17.67 24.35
C TYR A 120 8.06 18.07 23.87
N MET A 121 7.99 18.95 22.87
CA MET A 121 6.73 19.41 22.32
C MET A 121 5.95 18.26 21.67
N ASN A 122 6.61 17.50 20.78
CA ASN A 122 5.96 16.40 20.07
C ASN A 122 5.59 15.25 21.00
N GLY A 123 6.48 14.87 21.93
CA GLY A 123 6.20 13.87 22.95
C GLY A 123 5.00 14.25 23.83
N SER A 124 4.89 15.54 24.20
CA SER A 124 3.75 16.04 24.99
C SER A 124 2.44 16.00 24.19
N ILE A 125 2.46 16.39 22.90
CA ILE A 125 1.30 16.29 21.99
C ILE A 125 0.84 14.83 21.88
N MET A 126 1.78 13.87 21.81
CA MET A 126 1.50 12.44 21.76
C MET A 126 1.14 11.83 23.12
N GLY A 127 1.09 12.64 24.19
CA GLY A 127 0.63 12.23 25.51
C GLY A 127 1.72 11.73 26.46
N MET A 128 3.01 11.94 26.16
CA MET A 128 4.09 11.72 27.12
C MET A 128 4.12 12.80 28.19
N ARG A 129 4.37 12.37 29.41
CA ARG A 129 4.68 13.30 30.50
C ARG A 129 6.13 13.75 30.44
N LYS A 130 6.45 14.92 30.97
CA LYS A 130 7.81 15.45 30.96
C LYS A 130 8.84 14.45 31.47
N HIS A 131 8.58 13.81 32.63
CA HIS A 131 9.49 12.83 33.22
C HIS A 131 9.68 11.56 32.36
N GLU A 132 8.68 11.19 31.53
CA GLU A 132 8.79 10.07 30.58
C GLU A 132 9.73 10.47 29.42
N ILE A 133 9.64 11.72 28.95
CA ILE A 133 10.54 12.26 27.93
C ILE A 133 11.95 12.38 28.46
N ASP A 134 12.12 12.95 29.68
CA ASP A 134 13.44 13.12 30.33
C ASP A 134 14.19 11.78 30.42
N ARG A 135 13.49 10.70 30.79
CA ARG A 135 14.07 9.35 30.93
C ARG A 135 14.50 8.74 29.58
N LYS A 136 13.82 9.09 28.51
CA LYS A 136 14.00 8.49 27.18
C LYS A 136 14.72 9.38 26.19
N LEU A 137 15.11 10.57 26.61
CA LEU A 137 15.66 11.57 25.71
C LEU A 137 16.88 11.06 24.94
N ASP A 138 17.82 10.46 25.65
CA ASP A 138 19.07 9.99 25.06
C ASP A 138 18.80 8.83 24.08
N GLU A 139 17.91 7.91 24.43
CA GLU A 139 17.51 6.80 23.57
C GLU A 139 16.81 7.29 22.27
N ILE A 140 15.92 8.31 22.39
CA ILE A 140 15.23 8.93 21.24
C ILE A 140 16.26 9.58 20.31
N VAL A 141 17.22 10.30 20.87
CA VAL A 141 18.25 11.03 20.12
C VAL A 141 19.17 10.06 19.38
N ASP A 142 19.68 9.03 20.08
CA ASP A 142 20.53 7.96 19.52
C ASP A 142 19.80 7.20 18.41
N PHE A 143 18.53 6.83 18.65
CA PHE A 143 17.73 6.14 17.64
C PHE A 143 17.54 6.96 16.37
N ALA A 144 17.30 8.28 16.51
CA ALA A 144 17.13 9.21 15.39
C ALA A 144 18.46 9.51 14.66
N GLY A 145 19.61 9.37 15.36
CA GLY A 145 20.92 9.71 14.85
C GLY A 145 21.10 11.22 14.64
N VAL A 146 20.61 12.03 15.59
CA VAL A 146 20.63 13.50 15.51
C VAL A 146 21.38 14.17 16.65
N GLU A 147 22.23 13.43 17.39
CA GLU A 147 22.96 13.90 18.59
C GLU A 147 23.69 15.21 18.31
N ARG A 148 24.42 15.28 17.18
CA ARG A 148 25.22 16.47 16.79
C ARG A 148 24.35 17.70 16.55
N PHE A 149 23.09 17.53 16.21
CA PHE A 149 22.18 18.59 15.81
C PHE A 149 21.08 18.87 16.84
N LEU A 150 21.12 18.19 17.99
CA LEU A 150 20.06 18.22 19.00
C LEU A 150 19.66 19.63 19.44
N ASP A 151 20.63 20.50 19.63
CA ASP A 151 20.42 21.87 20.06
C ASP A 151 20.42 22.88 18.89
N THR A 152 20.26 22.38 17.65
CA THR A 152 20.11 23.18 16.43
C THR A 152 18.61 23.35 16.08
N PRO A 153 18.15 24.54 15.64
CA PRO A 153 16.78 24.75 15.19
C PRO A 153 16.38 23.83 14.04
N ALA A 154 15.17 23.27 14.13
CA ALA A 154 14.67 22.26 13.19
C ALA A 154 14.58 22.77 11.74
N LYS A 155 14.49 24.08 11.50
CA LYS A 155 14.56 24.66 10.15
C LYS A 155 15.86 24.36 9.40
N ARG A 156 16.91 23.95 10.12
CA ARG A 156 18.22 23.55 9.54
C ARG A 156 18.33 22.04 9.34
N TYR A 157 17.33 21.28 9.73
CA TYR A 157 17.30 19.84 9.53
C TYR A 157 16.98 19.50 8.07
N SER A 158 17.53 18.41 7.59
CA SER A 158 17.05 17.81 6.35
C SER A 158 15.65 17.20 6.58
N SER A 159 14.88 17.01 5.52
CA SER A 159 13.59 16.33 5.62
C SER A 159 13.72 14.93 6.25
N GLY A 160 14.80 14.20 5.94
CA GLY A 160 15.11 12.92 6.55
C GLY A 160 15.36 13.00 8.05
N MET A 161 16.08 14.01 8.53
CA MET A 161 16.33 14.21 9.98
C MET A 161 15.03 14.50 10.73
N THR A 162 14.19 15.37 10.18
CA THR A 162 12.88 15.72 10.79
C THR A 162 12.02 14.48 10.93
N VAL A 163 11.95 13.69 9.88
CA VAL A 163 11.12 12.49 9.86
C VAL A 163 11.68 11.41 10.78
N ARG A 164 13.00 11.18 10.82
CA ARG A 164 13.63 10.23 11.75
C ARG A 164 13.40 10.62 13.20
N LEU A 165 13.54 11.91 13.53
CA LEU A 165 13.31 12.40 14.89
C LEU A 165 11.84 12.26 15.30
N GLY A 166 10.88 12.59 14.42
CA GLY A 166 9.45 12.40 14.67
C GLY A 166 9.11 10.93 14.90
N PHE A 167 9.66 10.03 14.07
CA PHE A 167 9.48 8.60 14.26
C PHE A 167 10.12 8.10 15.57
N ALA A 168 11.32 8.59 15.93
CA ALA A 168 11.98 8.21 17.17
C ALA A 168 11.11 8.57 18.38
N VAL A 169 10.60 9.80 18.46
CA VAL A 169 9.67 10.19 19.55
C VAL A 169 8.48 9.23 19.62
N ALA A 170 7.89 8.93 18.47
CA ALA A 170 6.72 8.05 18.38
C ALA A 170 7.01 6.57 18.74
N ALA A 171 8.21 6.06 18.37
CA ALA A 171 8.65 4.70 18.66
C ALA A 171 8.94 4.44 20.14
N PHE A 172 9.26 5.50 20.89
CA PHE A 172 9.50 5.43 22.33
C PHE A 172 8.29 5.81 23.19
N LEU A 173 7.12 6.03 22.55
CA LEU A 173 5.84 6.10 23.29
C LEU A 173 5.55 4.77 23.97
N GLU A 174 4.92 4.84 25.14
CA GLU A 174 4.44 3.67 25.89
C GLU A 174 2.93 3.73 26.09
N PRO A 175 2.12 3.70 24.99
CA PRO A 175 0.68 3.60 25.10
C PRO A 175 0.27 2.15 25.35
N GLU A 176 -0.91 1.94 25.89
CA GLU A 176 -1.54 0.64 25.99
C GLU A 176 -2.06 0.16 24.61
N ILE A 177 -2.42 1.11 23.73
CA ILE A 177 -2.89 0.85 22.35
C ILE A 177 -2.09 1.71 21.39
N LEU A 178 -1.39 1.07 20.47
CA LEU A 178 -0.60 1.74 19.43
C LEU A 178 -1.28 1.54 18.07
N VAL A 179 -1.53 2.64 17.37
CA VAL A 179 -2.08 2.64 16.01
C VAL A 179 -0.95 3.01 15.05
N VAL A 180 -0.61 2.07 14.16
CA VAL A 180 0.49 2.21 13.20
C VAL A 180 -0.09 2.20 11.79
N ASP A 181 0.17 3.26 11.03
CA ASP A 181 -0.14 3.31 9.60
C ASP A 181 1.13 3.00 8.80
N GLU A 182 0.98 2.81 7.53
CA GLU A 182 1.96 2.52 6.49
C GLU A 182 3.28 3.33 6.53
N VAL A 183 3.42 4.26 7.45
CA VAL A 183 4.53 5.21 7.63
C VAL A 183 5.88 4.55 7.97
N LEU A 184 5.95 3.21 8.10
CA LEU A 184 7.23 2.50 8.30
C LEU A 184 8.20 2.58 7.10
N ALA A 185 7.76 3.10 5.96
CA ALA A 185 8.59 3.32 4.76
C ALA A 185 9.39 4.64 4.81
N VAL A 186 9.61 5.21 6.00
CA VAL A 186 10.23 6.51 6.21
C VAL A 186 11.73 6.38 6.47
N GLY A 187 12.53 7.28 5.86
CA GLY A 187 13.98 7.29 6.01
C GLY A 187 14.70 6.43 4.98
N ASP A 188 15.98 6.19 5.20
CA ASP A 188 16.78 5.26 4.41
C ASP A 188 16.57 3.79 4.84
N ALA A 189 17.12 2.86 4.06
CA ALA A 189 16.94 1.42 4.29
C ALA A 189 17.46 0.97 5.67
N GLU A 190 18.50 1.62 6.18
CA GLU A 190 19.07 1.31 7.50
C GLU A 190 18.10 1.74 8.62
N PHE A 191 17.57 2.96 8.53
CA PHE A 191 16.60 3.46 9.49
C PHE A 191 15.29 2.66 9.45
N GLN A 192 14.81 2.28 8.25
CA GLN A 192 13.65 1.41 8.11
C GLN A 192 13.83 0.07 8.83
N LYS A 193 15.02 -0.54 8.72
CA LYS A 193 15.33 -1.77 9.44
C LYS A 193 15.31 -1.58 10.96
N LYS A 194 15.91 -0.48 11.47
CA LYS A 194 15.85 -0.09 12.89
C LYS A 194 14.39 0.13 13.34
N ALA A 195 13.60 0.84 12.54
CA ALA A 195 12.19 1.13 12.82
C ALA A 195 11.34 -0.15 12.93
N ILE A 196 11.47 -1.07 11.98
CA ILE A 196 10.79 -2.37 11.99
C ILE A 196 11.24 -3.19 13.23
N GLY A 197 12.55 -3.22 13.52
CA GLY A 197 13.07 -3.89 14.71
C GLY A 197 12.47 -3.35 16.00
N LYS A 198 12.38 -2.02 16.15
CA LYS A 198 11.76 -1.37 17.32
C LYS A 198 10.24 -1.65 17.41
N MET A 199 9.54 -1.66 16.27
CA MET A 199 8.11 -2.03 16.26
C MET A 199 7.89 -3.48 16.67
N ASN A 200 8.76 -4.41 16.24
CA ASN A 200 8.72 -5.81 16.69
C ASN A 200 8.92 -5.93 18.20
N GLU A 201 9.89 -5.20 18.76
CA GLU A 201 10.13 -5.16 20.20
C GLU A 201 8.88 -4.64 20.94
N VAL A 202 8.28 -3.56 20.47
CA VAL A 202 7.07 -2.97 21.03
C VAL A 202 5.87 -3.93 20.92
N ALA A 203 5.73 -4.63 19.80
CA ALA A 203 4.63 -5.57 19.56
C ALA A 203 4.77 -6.87 20.37
N SER A 204 6.00 -7.40 20.55
CA SER A 204 6.25 -8.67 21.19
C SER A 204 6.53 -8.59 22.72
N GLY A 205 6.95 -7.41 23.19
CA GLY A 205 7.66 -7.33 24.49
C GLY A 205 6.84 -6.95 25.72
N GLN A 206 5.63 -6.39 25.64
CA GLN A 206 5.01 -5.76 26.80
C GLN A 206 3.48 -5.88 26.91
N GLY A 207 2.84 -6.82 26.20
CA GLY A 207 1.38 -6.98 26.26
C GLY A 207 0.60 -5.76 25.73
N ARG A 208 1.21 -4.95 24.86
CA ARG A 208 0.58 -3.80 24.23
C ARG A 208 -0.28 -4.25 23.06
N THR A 209 -1.40 -3.59 22.89
CA THR A 209 -2.26 -3.82 21.73
C THR A 209 -1.77 -2.97 20.56
N VAL A 210 -1.55 -3.57 19.40
CA VAL A 210 -1.11 -2.86 18.21
C VAL A 210 -2.12 -3.03 17.07
N LEU A 211 -2.55 -1.92 16.49
CA LEU A 211 -3.37 -1.91 15.28
C LEU A 211 -2.48 -1.49 14.11
N PHE A 212 -2.13 -2.43 13.26
CA PHE A 212 -1.18 -2.24 12.17
C PHE A 212 -1.91 -2.18 10.84
N VAL A 213 -1.83 -1.05 10.15
CA VAL A 213 -2.37 -0.89 8.80
C VAL A 213 -1.24 -0.95 7.79
N SER A 214 -1.34 -1.86 6.85
CA SER A 214 -0.36 -1.98 5.78
C SER A 214 -0.99 -2.52 4.50
N HIS A 215 -0.41 -2.13 3.37
CA HIS A 215 -0.63 -2.79 2.10
C HIS A 215 0.45 -3.84 1.79
N ASN A 216 1.49 -3.93 2.60
CA ASN A 216 2.52 -4.95 2.51
C ASN A 216 2.10 -6.21 3.28
N MET A 217 1.65 -7.21 2.55
CA MET A 217 1.16 -8.47 3.13
C MET A 217 2.24 -9.24 3.88
N ASN A 218 3.51 -9.13 3.47
CA ASN A 218 4.62 -9.75 4.18
C ASN A 218 4.82 -9.14 5.57
N SER A 219 4.72 -7.81 5.69
CA SER A 219 4.79 -7.14 6.99
C SER A 219 3.62 -7.55 7.90
N VAL A 220 2.42 -7.69 7.34
CA VAL A 220 1.25 -8.16 8.10
C VAL A 220 1.48 -9.56 8.63
N ARG A 221 1.95 -10.51 7.80
CA ARG A 221 2.26 -11.89 8.23
C ARG A 221 3.34 -11.96 9.31
N GLN A 222 4.36 -11.10 9.21
CA GLN A 222 5.49 -11.11 10.16
C GLN A 222 5.16 -10.46 11.50
N LEU A 223 4.32 -9.42 11.49
CA LEU A 223 4.08 -8.59 12.67
C LEU A 223 2.77 -8.91 13.37
N CYS A 224 1.74 -9.35 12.64
CA CYS A 224 0.39 -9.49 13.18
C CYS A 224 0.06 -10.94 13.53
N ARG A 225 -0.77 -11.12 14.57
CA ARG A 225 -1.32 -12.43 14.95
C ARG A 225 -2.70 -12.65 14.38
N SER A 226 -3.50 -11.58 14.35
CA SER A 226 -4.85 -11.57 13.81
C SER A 226 -4.99 -10.49 12.75
N GLY A 227 -6.06 -10.54 11.97
CA GLY A 227 -6.30 -9.60 10.90
C GLY A 227 -7.78 -9.29 10.70
N VAL A 228 -8.02 -8.13 10.09
CA VAL A 228 -9.32 -7.65 9.65
C VAL A 228 -9.19 -7.18 8.21
N VAL A 229 -9.95 -7.78 7.31
CA VAL A 229 -10.00 -7.36 5.90
C VAL A 229 -11.17 -6.39 5.71
N LEU A 230 -10.86 -5.19 5.22
CA LEU A 230 -11.85 -4.18 4.89
C LEU A 230 -12.09 -4.13 3.38
N LYS A 231 -13.37 -4.11 3.00
CA LYS A 231 -13.83 -3.94 1.61
C LYS A 231 -15.01 -2.98 1.56
N ASN A 232 -14.89 -1.93 0.75
CA ASN A 232 -15.95 -0.94 0.54
C ASN A 232 -16.54 -0.33 1.83
N GLY A 233 -15.68 -0.15 2.85
CA GLY A 233 -16.08 0.42 4.13
C GLY A 233 -16.74 -0.54 5.11
N MET A 234 -16.75 -1.83 4.83
CA MET A 234 -17.26 -2.91 5.70
C MET A 234 -16.15 -3.90 6.04
N ILE A 235 -16.37 -4.67 7.10
CA ILE A 235 -15.53 -5.85 7.39
C ILE A 235 -15.98 -6.97 6.46
N ASP A 236 -15.02 -7.49 5.69
CA ASP A 236 -15.22 -8.58 4.75
C ASP A 236 -14.77 -9.93 5.35
N HIS A 237 -13.68 -9.92 6.13
CA HIS A 237 -13.16 -11.10 6.81
C HIS A 237 -12.41 -10.75 8.10
N ILE A 238 -12.48 -11.64 9.09
CA ILE A 238 -11.70 -11.59 10.34
C ILE A 238 -11.13 -12.98 10.60
N GLY A 239 -9.85 -13.06 10.96
CA GLY A 239 -9.18 -14.33 11.24
C GLY A 239 -7.75 -14.12 11.72
N THR A 240 -6.93 -15.16 11.62
CA THR A 240 -5.48 -15.03 11.80
C THR A 240 -4.89 -14.13 10.72
N ALA A 241 -3.69 -13.59 10.95
CA ALA A 241 -3.03 -12.74 9.95
C ALA A 241 -2.83 -13.48 8.63
N ASP A 242 -2.45 -14.76 8.67
CA ASP A 242 -2.28 -15.60 7.48
C ASP A 242 -3.58 -15.81 6.73
N GLU A 243 -4.65 -16.21 7.41
CA GLU A 243 -5.98 -16.37 6.80
C GLU A 243 -6.48 -15.10 6.14
N CYS A 244 -6.32 -13.94 6.83
CA CYS A 244 -6.74 -12.65 6.29
C CYS A 244 -5.93 -12.24 5.06
N VAL A 245 -4.63 -12.51 5.05
CA VAL A 245 -3.77 -12.23 3.90
C VAL A 245 -4.14 -13.15 2.74
N ASP A 246 -4.31 -14.45 2.98
CA ASP A 246 -4.70 -15.40 1.92
C ASP A 246 -6.08 -15.03 1.34
N TYR A 247 -7.07 -14.78 2.20
CA TYR A 247 -8.40 -14.30 1.79
C TYR A 247 -8.32 -13.01 0.95
N TYR A 248 -7.52 -12.04 1.40
CA TYR A 248 -7.34 -10.77 0.68
C TYR A 248 -6.70 -10.99 -0.70
N LEU A 249 -5.70 -11.86 -0.79
CA LEU A 249 -5.05 -12.19 -2.05
C LEU A 249 -6.01 -12.94 -2.98
N GLU A 250 -6.76 -13.92 -2.47
CA GLU A 250 -7.73 -14.69 -3.24
C GLU A 250 -8.91 -13.85 -3.76
N THR A 251 -9.45 -12.96 -2.93
CA THR A 251 -10.55 -12.06 -3.36
C THR A 251 -10.11 -11.02 -4.39
N ASN A 252 -8.81 -10.76 -4.50
CA ASN A 252 -8.24 -9.91 -5.55
C ASN A 252 -8.01 -10.66 -6.88
N ILE A 253 -8.08 -11.98 -6.90
CA ILE A 253 -7.98 -12.80 -8.12
C ILE A 253 -9.11 -12.48 -9.09
N SER A 254 -10.31 -12.15 -8.59
CA SER A 254 -11.43 -11.73 -9.44
C SER A 254 -11.16 -10.45 -10.25
N ASP A 255 -10.14 -9.70 -9.89
CA ASP A 255 -9.74 -8.47 -10.56
C ASP A 255 -8.50 -8.66 -11.47
N LEU A 256 -8.14 -9.92 -11.81
CA LEU A 256 -7.04 -10.16 -12.74
C LEU A 256 -7.34 -9.54 -14.11
N VAL A 257 -6.39 -8.76 -14.58
CA VAL A 257 -6.52 -8.01 -15.83
C VAL A 257 -5.87 -8.80 -16.95
N LYS A 258 -6.69 -9.43 -17.79
CA LYS A 258 -6.24 -10.16 -18.98
C LYS A 258 -5.97 -9.26 -20.17
N GLU A 259 -6.68 -8.12 -20.27
CA GLU A 259 -6.57 -7.17 -21.37
C GLU A 259 -6.75 -5.74 -20.88
N SER A 260 -5.94 -4.83 -21.39
CA SER A 260 -5.99 -3.40 -21.08
C SER A 260 -5.97 -2.55 -22.33
N LYS A 261 -7.03 -1.76 -22.52
CA LYS A 261 -7.00 -0.61 -23.45
C LYS A 261 -6.27 0.53 -22.76
N ILE A 262 -5.15 0.93 -23.35
CA ILE A 262 -4.20 1.83 -22.71
C ILE A 262 -4.65 3.28 -22.88
N ASP A 263 -4.83 3.96 -21.74
CA ASP A 263 -5.09 5.39 -21.63
C ASP A 263 -4.12 6.03 -20.61
N ASN A 264 -4.33 7.31 -20.31
CA ASN A 264 -3.47 8.07 -19.41
C ASN A 264 -3.43 7.53 -17.96
N ARG A 265 -4.39 6.70 -17.53
CA ARG A 265 -4.41 6.09 -16.18
C ARG A 265 -3.26 5.11 -15.97
N TYR A 266 -2.81 4.47 -17.07
CA TYR A 266 -1.69 3.54 -17.05
C TYR A 266 -0.33 4.23 -17.11
N ARG A 267 -0.30 5.54 -17.40
CA ARG A 267 0.90 6.34 -17.62
C ARG A 267 1.14 7.28 -16.42
N ARG A 268 2.07 6.92 -15.55
CA ARG A 268 2.37 7.70 -14.33
C ARG A 268 3.43 8.79 -14.53
N ASP A 269 4.26 8.65 -15.56
CA ASP A 269 5.36 9.57 -15.87
C ASP A 269 5.06 10.37 -17.16
N THR A 270 5.37 11.66 -17.16
CA THR A 270 5.16 12.57 -18.30
C THR A 270 6.39 12.71 -19.20
N ASN A 271 7.55 12.18 -18.81
CA ASN A 271 8.82 12.39 -19.52
C ASN A 271 9.06 11.33 -20.62
N ARG A 272 8.16 11.27 -21.61
CA ARG A 272 8.18 10.30 -22.73
C ARG A 272 8.08 11.00 -24.05
N THR A 273 8.55 10.32 -25.12
CA THR A 273 8.50 10.92 -26.46
C THR A 273 7.19 10.69 -27.19
N MET A 274 6.43 9.67 -26.79
CA MET A 274 5.17 9.24 -27.44
C MET A 274 5.30 9.01 -28.97
N ASN A 275 6.51 8.76 -29.48
CA ASN A 275 6.72 8.44 -30.88
C ASN A 275 6.13 7.07 -31.25
N LEU A 276 6.13 6.16 -30.32
CA LEU A 276 5.40 4.89 -30.30
C LEU A 276 4.59 4.85 -29.02
N GLU A 277 3.36 4.34 -29.08
CA GLU A 277 2.50 4.19 -27.91
C GLU A 277 1.73 2.88 -27.92
N TYR A 278 1.55 2.30 -26.73
CA TYR A 278 0.65 1.18 -26.55
C TYR A 278 -0.81 1.64 -26.68
N ILE A 279 -1.60 0.90 -27.46
CA ILE A 279 -3.05 1.09 -27.59
C ILE A 279 -3.80 0.02 -26.82
N ASN A 280 -3.37 -1.24 -26.99
CA ASN A 280 -3.96 -2.39 -26.31
C ASN A 280 -2.87 -3.38 -25.93
N ILE A 281 -3.03 -4.01 -24.79
CA ILE A 281 -2.15 -5.07 -24.33
C ILE A 281 -3.02 -6.18 -23.77
N ARG A 282 -2.80 -7.42 -24.25
CA ARG A 282 -3.53 -8.58 -23.75
C ARG A 282 -2.60 -9.77 -23.50
N MET A 283 -2.97 -10.58 -22.56
CA MET A 283 -2.35 -11.87 -22.25
C MET A 283 -3.16 -12.97 -22.94
N LEU A 284 -2.49 -13.87 -23.62
CA LEU A 284 -3.16 -14.97 -24.32
C LEU A 284 -3.43 -16.16 -23.40
N ASN A 285 -2.61 -16.33 -22.35
CA ASN A 285 -2.80 -17.35 -21.32
C ASN A 285 -4.06 -17.11 -20.48
N ASP A 286 -4.44 -18.10 -19.69
CA ASP A 286 -5.41 -17.92 -18.61
C ASP A 286 -4.75 -17.21 -17.42
N PRO A 287 -5.13 -15.96 -17.09
CA PRO A 287 -4.49 -15.22 -16.03
C PRO A 287 -4.76 -15.80 -14.63
N THR A 288 -5.75 -16.71 -14.51
CA THR A 288 -6.17 -17.28 -13.21
C THR A 288 -5.49 -18.60 -12.87
N ASN A 289 -4.74 -19.19 -13.79
CA ASN A 289 -4.24 -20.56 -13.60
C ASN A 289 -2.96 -20.83 -14.41
N MET A 290 -1.93 -20.01 -14.23
CA MET A 290 -0.64 -20.26 -14.88
C MET A 290 0.23 -21.24 -14.09
N ALA A 291 1.05 -22.01 -14.80
CA ALA A 291 2.12 -22.81 -14.23
C ALA A 291 3.48 -22.10 -14.35
N THR A 292 4.44 -22.44 -13.47
CA THR A 292 5.80 -21.86 -13.48
C THR A 292 6.53 -22.08 -14.81
N GLU A 293 6.31 -23.23 -15.44
CA GLU A 293 6.97 -23.62 -16.69
C GLU A 293 6.15 -23.24 -17.94
N GLU A 294 4.95 -22.72 -17.77
CA GLU A 294 4.10 -22.29 -18.88
C GLU A 294 4.67 -21.02 -19.52
N PRO A 295 4.89 -20.98 -20.86
CA PRO A 295 5.33 -19.76 -21.52
C PRO A 295 4.32 -18.61 -21.31
N LEU A 296 4.80 -17.42 -21.01
CA LEU A 296 3.96 -16.23 -20.90
C LEU A 296 3.81 -15.58 -22.29
N HIS A 297 2.60 -15.59 -22.83
CA HIS A 297 2.26 -15.05 -24.14
C HIS A 297 1.55 -13.72 -24.02
N LEU A 298 2.14 -12.67 -24.59
CA LEU A 298 1.60 -11.31 -24.60
C LEU A 298 1.41 -10.84 -26.03
N GLN A 299 0.28 -10.19 -26.29
CA GLN A 299 0.03 -9.50 -27.55
C GLN A 299 -0.22 -8.02 -27.26
N MET A 300 0.39 -7.16 -28.06
CA MET A 300 0.29 -5.71 -27.92
C MET A 300 0.00 -5.04 -29.25
N THR A 301 -0.94 -4.10 -29.23
CA THR A 301 -1.21 -3.20 -30.34
C THR A 301 -0.50 -1.89 -30.10
N ILE A 302 0.32 -1.45 -31.04
CA ILE A 302 1.16 -0.26 -30.95
C ILE A 302 0.77 0.71 -32.05
N ARG A 303 0.67 2.00 -31.69
CA ARG A 303 0.54 3.10 -32.65
C ARG A 303 1.88 3.77 -32.84
N ARG A 304 2.23 4.04 -34.09
CA ARG A 304 3.41 4.80 -34.48
C ARG A 304 3.01 6.23 -34.83
N ASN A 305 3.37 7.16 -33.96
CA ASN A 305 3.11 8.59 -34.13
C ASN A 305 4.22 9.29 -34.94
N ASN A 306 5.41 8.70 -34.99
CA ASN A 306 6.54 9.22 -35.76
C ASN A 306 7.02 8.18 -36.79
N PRO A 307 6.80 8.41 -38.11
CA PRO A 307 7.17 7.47 -39.16
C PRO A 307 8.68 7.27 -39.34
N LYS A 308 9.51 8.11 -38.71
CA LYS A 308 10.98 7.98 -38.75
C LYS A 308 11.48 6.87 -37.84
N ILE A 309 10.67 6.38 -36.90
CA ILE A 309 11.05 5.27 -36.02
C ILE A 309 10.86 3.97 -36.79
N ARG A 310 11.97 3.27 -37.03
CA ARG A 310 12.02 2.04 -37.83
C ARG A 310 12.31 0.79 -37.00
N GLU A 311 12.77 0.97 -35.78
CA GLU A 311 13.02 -0.14 -34.85
C GLU A 311 12.66 0.29 -33.42
N ALA A 312 12.36 -0.68 -32.57
CA ALA A 312 12.09 -0.49 -31.16
C ALA A 312 12.49 -1.72 -30.36
N GLN A 313 12.70 -1.50 -29.05
CA GLN A 313 12.93 -2.54 -28.07
C GLN A 313 11.82 -2.49 -27.03
N PHE A 314 11.32 -3.65 -26.62
CA PHE A 314 10.25 -3.77 -25.64
C PHE A 314 10.78 -4.31 -24.33
N GLY A 315 10.51 -3.62 -23.24
CA GLY A 315 10.80 -4.08 -21.90
C GLY A 315 9.52 -4.54 -21.20
N ILE A 316 9.59 -5.68 -20.55
CA ILE A 316 8.52 -6.27 -19.76
C ILE A 316 9.04 -6.43 -18.34
N PHE A 317 8.35 -5.83 -17.38
CA PHE A 317 8.74 -5.86 -15.98
C PHE A 317 7.64 -6.54 -15.18
N ILE A 318 8.00 -7.56 -14.45
CA ILE A 318 7.09 -8.32 -13.62
C ILE A 318 7.31 -7.94 -12.18
N ASN A 319 6.25 -7.47 -11.54
CA ASN A 319 6.23 -7.14 -10.12
C ASN A 319 5.38 -8.17 -9.36
N ASN A 320 5.76 -8.47 -8.13
CA ASN A 320 4.95 -9.28 -7.23
C ASN A 320 3.78 -8.47 -6.63
N SER A 321 2.98 -9.10 -5.77
CA SER A 321 1.84 -8.48 -5.09
C SER A 321 2.21 -7.26 -4.22
N SER A 322 3.47 -7.16 -3.79
CA SER A 322 4.01 -6.03 -3.02
C SER A 322 4.60 -4.92 -3.90
N ASP A 323 4.33 -4.92 -5.20
CA ASP A 323 4.87 -4.00 -6.22
C ASP A 323 6.42 -4.01 -6.32
N VAL A 324 7.09 -5.06 -5.80
CA VAL A 324 8.52 -5.26 -5.95
C VAL A 324 8.79 -5.92 -7.30
N ARG A 325 9.71 -5.37 -8.08
CA ARG A 325 10.14 -5.95 -9.36
C ARG A 325 10.91 -7.24 -9.11
N VAL A 326 10.39 -8.35 -9.63
CA VAL A 326 10.97 -9.69 -9.47
C VAL A 326 11.63 -10.20 -10.76
N ALA A 327 11.20 -9.68 -11.91
CA ALA A 327 11.81 -10.02 -13.18
C ALA A 327 11.76 -8.84 -14.16
N SER A 328 12.75 -8.78 -15.05
CA SER A 328 12.80 -7.85 -16.18
C SER A 328 13.24 -8.62 -17.42
N CYS A 329 12.51 -8.47 -18.50
CA CYS A 329 12.80 -9.05 -19.80
C CYS A 329 12.85 -7.93 -20.84
N TYR A 330 13.82 -7.96 -21.72
CA TYR A 330 13.91 -7.06 -22.87
C TYR A 330 14.00 -7.89 -24.14
N THR A 331 13.26 -7.49 -25.16
CA THR A 331 13.44 -8.06 -26.50
C THR A 331 14.76 -7.57 -27.10
N ASP A 332 15.28 -8.27 -28.08
CA ASP A 332 16.23 -7.65 -29.00
C ASP A 332 15.52 -6.50 -29.75
N PRO A 333 16.27 -5.49 -30.27
CA PRO A 333 15.68 -4.50 -31.14
C PRO A 333 15.03 -5.17 -32.35
N ILE A 334 13.76 -4.86 -32.60
CA ILE A 334 13.02 -5.41 -33.72
C ILE A 334 12.71 -4.32 -34.76
N ALA A 335 12.84 -4.68 -36.05
CA ALA A 335 12.41 -3.82 -37.14
C ALA A 335 10.88 -3.70 -37.13
N LEU A 336 10.37 -2.48 -37.21
CA LEU A 336 8.94 -2.20 -37.25
C LEU A 336 8.41 -2.29 -38.70
N PRO A 337 7.14 -2.67 -38.91
CA PRO A 337 6.53 -2.72 -40.24
C PRO A 337 6.73 -1.42 -41.01
N GLU A 338 7.05 -1.49 -42.29
CA GLU A 338 7.28 -0.31 -43.14
C GLU A 338 6.02 0.54 -43.32
N ASN A 339 4.87 -0.13 -43.45
CA ASN A 339 3.57 0.48 -43.71
C ASN A 339 2.63 0.32 -42.53
N GLY A 340 1.75 1.30 -42.32
CA GLY A 340 0.73 1.30 -41.27
C GLY A 340 1.15 2.10 -40.03
N ASP A 341 0.17 2.82 -39.48
CA ASP A 341 0.34 3.62 -38.27
C ASP A 341 0.04 2.78 -37.00
N THR A 342 -0.54 1.59 -37.16
CA THR A 342 -0.88 0.68 -36.08
C THR A 342 -0.53 -0.74 -36.50
N PHE A 343 0.09 -1.49 -35.59
CA PHE A 343 0.51 -2.88 -35.82
C PHE A 343 0.51 -3.68 -34.51
N ASP A 344 0.37 -4.98 -34.65
CA ASP A 344 0.40 -5.92 -33.52
C ASP A 344 1.77 -6.59 -33.40
N ILE A 345 2.18 -6.84 -32.17
CA ILE A 345 3.39 -7.56 -31.81
C ILE A 345 3.04 -8.65 -30.81
N ASP A 346 3.51 -9.86 -31.05
CA ASP A 346 3.43 -10.97 -30.13
C ASP A 346 4.79 -11.19 -29.45
N VAL A 347 4.78 -11.30 -28.12
CA VAL A 347 5.95 -11.59 -27.31
C VAL A 347 5.70 -12.85 -26.50
N VAL A 348 6.65 -13.78 -26.56
CA VAL A 348 6.64 -15.01 -25.78
C VAL A 348 7.83 -15.02 -24.85
N ILE A 349 7.59 -15.14 -23.55
CA ILE A 349 8.62 -15.41 -22.56
C ILE A 349 8.57 -16.90 -22.25
N PRO A 350 9.52 -17.70 -22.80
CA PRO A 350 9.41 -19.16 -22.79
C PRO A 350 9.51 -19.76 -21.38
N ASN A 351 10.33 -19.17 -20.52
CA ASN A 351 10.54 -19.62 -19.14
C ASN A 351 10.57 -18.42 -18.23
N HIS A 352 9.47 -18.15 -17.53
CA HIS A 352 9.42 -17.03 -16.61
C HIS A 352 9.92 -17.36 -15.19
N HIS A 353 10.00 -18.66 -14.82
CA HIS A 353 10.48 -19.17 -13.52
C HIS A 353 9.83 -18.52 -12.30
N LEU A 354 8.65 -17.96 -12.44
CA LEU A 354 7.93 -17.32 -11.32
C LEU A 354 7.38 -18.40 -10.40
N ALA A 355 7.60 -18.23 -9.11
CA ALA A 355 7.02 -19.07 -8.08
C ALA A 355 5.51 -18.81 -7.92
N LYS A 356 4.81 -19.66 -7.16
CA LYS A 356 3.41 -19.46 -6.82
C LYS A 356 3.17 -18.05 -6.26
N GLY A 357 2.23 -17.30 -6.84
CA GLY A 357 1.91 -15.95 -6.41
C GLY A 357 1.16 -15.11 -7.43
N LEU A 358 0.78 -13.91 -7.00
CA LEU A 358 0.16 -12.90 -7.85
C LEU A 358 1.20 -11.94 -8.42
N TYR A 359 1.10 -11.68 -9.71
CA TYR A 359 2.04 -10.85 -10.45
C TYR A 359 1.33 -9.79 -11.27
N LYS A 360 2.02 -8.66 -11.47
CA LYS A 360 1.58 -7.55 -12.31
C LYS A 360 2.63 -7.26 -13.36
N ILE A 361 2.20 -6.84 -14.54
CA ILE A 361 3.07 -6.50 -15.66
C ILE A 361 3.07 -5.00 -15.88
N ASN A 362 4.29 -4.44 -15.97
CA ASN A 362 4.57 -3.10 -16.46
C ASN A 362 5.36 -3.23 -17.76
N MET A 363 5.23 -2.30 -18.69
CA MET A 363 5.88 -2.40 -19.98
C MET A 363 6.41 -1.05 -20.46
N ASN A 364 7.55 -1.07 -21.18
CA ASN A 364 8.03 0.12 -21.88
C ASN A 364 8.36 -0.18 -23.34
N ILE A 365 8.38 0.87 -24.14
CA ILE A 365 8.95 0.88 -25.48
C ILE A 365 10.15 1.81 -25.41
N SER A 366 11.37 1.24 -25.49
CA SER A 366 12.62 1.99 -25.37
C SER A 366 13.24 2.32 -26.73
N LYS A 367 14.03 3.39 -26.74
CA LYS A 367 15.07 3.58 -27.75
C LYS A 367 16.23 2.67 -27.39
N PHE A 368 16.77 1.98 -28.38
CA PHE A 368 18.01 1.26 -28.22
C PHE A 368 19.19 2.23 -28.06
N ASP A 369 19.39 2.70 -26.82
CA ASP A 369 20.60 3.42 -26.44
C ASP A 369 20.76 3.35 -24.91
N TYR A 370 21.60 2.44 -24.46
CA TYR A 370 21.91 2.27 -23.04
C TYR A 370 22.85 3.36 -22.48
N THR A 371 23.33 4.29 -23.32
CA THR A 371 24.46 5.15 -22.96
C THR A 371 24.08 6.50 -22.35
N ALA A 372 22.85 6.97 -22.46
CA ALA A 372 22.46 8.22 -21.82
C ALA A 372 20.95 8.43 -21.80
N PHE A 373 20.35 8.59 -20.66
CA PHE A 373 19.11 9.35 -20.41
C PHE A 373 18.07 9.36 -21.56
N ALA A 374 18.07 8.31 -22.41
CA ALA A 374 17.16 8.18 -23.52
C ALA A 374 15.75 8.00 -22.96
N ARG A 375 14.86 8.96 -23.29
CA ARG A 375 13.46 8.89 -22.87
C ARG A 375 12.80 7.75 -23.60
N ASP A 376 12.11 6.89 -22.87
CA ASP A 376 11.25 5.87 -23.44
C ASP A 376 10.23 6.48 -24.39
N HIS A 377 9.80 5.72 -25.38
CA HIS A 377 8.69 6.13 -26.23
C HIS A 377 7.38 6.11 -25.46
N ASP A 378 7.12 5.00 -24.75
CA ASP A 378 5.99 4.84 -23.83
C ASP A 378 6.38 3.97 -22.63
N LEU A 379 5.73 4.18 -21.50
CA LEU A 379 5.90 3.42 -20.26
C LEU A 379 4.56 3.31 -19.56
N VAL A 380 4.08 2.09 -19.38
CA VAL A 380 2.77 1.78 -18.84
C VAL A 380 2.88 0.84 -17.64
N PHE A 381 2.05 1.07 -16.63
CA PHE A 381 2.10 0.40 -15.33
C PHE A 381 0.84 -0.40 -15.06
N ASN A 382 1.02 -1.58 -14.45
CA ASN A 382 -0.07 -2.46 -14.01
C ASN A 382 -1.07 -2.77 -15.13
N VAL A 383 -0.53 -3.02 -16.33
CA VAL A 383 -1.36 -3.23 -17.54
C VAL A 383 -2.02 -4.60 -17.57
N LEU A 384 -1.39 -5.61 -16.99
CA LEU A 384 -1.92 -6.96 -16.85
C LEU A 384 -1.63 -7.48 -15.45
N SER A 385 -2.41 -8.45 -15.03
CA SER A 385 -2.16 -9.19 -13.79
C SER A 385 -2.55 -10.65 -13.95
N PHE A 386 -1.79 -11.55 -13.32
CA PHE A 386 -1.98 -12.99 -13.40
C PHE A 386 -1.52 -13.70 -12.13
N GLU A 387 -2.00 -14.91 -11.96
CA GLU A 387 -1.65 -15.79 -10.85
C GLU A 387 -0.89 -17.03 -11.36
N VAL A 388 0.25 -17.32 -10.75
CA VAL A 388 0.94 -18.60 -10.89
C VAL A 388 0.49 -19.49 -9.74
N LYS A 389 -0.22 -20.60 -10.06
CA LYS A 389 -0.79 -21.53 -9.06
C LYS A 389 0.03 -22.79 -8.86
N HIS A 390 0.61 -23.27 -9.93
CA HIS A 390 1.27 -24.57 -9.95
C HIS A 390 2.74 -24.44 -10.33
N VAL A 391 3.60 -25.15 -9.61
CA VAL A 391 4.87 -25.62 -10.12
C VAL A 391 4.53 -26.96 -10.76
N ASP A 392 4.89 -27.19 -12.03
CA ASP A 392 4.39 -28.25 -12.88
C ASP A 392 4.26 -29.61 -12.18
N ALA A 393 3.16 -30.33 -12.51
CA ALA A 393 2.72 -31.53 -11.82
C ALA A 393 3.65 -32.75 -11.99
N ASP A 394 4.61 -32.72 -12.94
CA ASP A 394 5.53 -33.82 -13.23
C ASP A 394 6.78 -33.86 -12.33
N HIS A 395 7.07 -32.76 -11.62
CA HIS A 395 8.16 -32.75 -10.65
C HIS A 395 7.74 -33.40 -9.33
N LYS A 396 8.22 -34.58 -9.07
CA LYS A 396 8.01 -35.48 -7.92
C LYS A 396 8.45 -34.91 -6.56
N VAL A 397 8.77 -33.64 -6.46
CA VAL A 397 9.09 -32.94 -5.23
C VAL A 397 7.87 -32.13 -4.84
N GLY A 398 7.30 -32.39 -3.68
CA GLY A 398 6.06 -31.81 -3.18
C GLY A 398 6.09 -30.28 -2.94
N PHE A 399 6.30 -29.51 -3.99
CA PHE A 399 6.20 -28.04 -3.99
C PHE A 399 4.77 -27.51 -4.06
N ASN A 400 3.76 -28.30 -3.67
CA ASN A 400 2.38 -27.84 -3.59
C ASN A 400 2.17 -26.70 -2.57
N ALA A 401 3.16 -26.47 -1.71
CA ALA A 401 3.20 -25.33 -0.80
C ALA A 401 4.52 -24.60 -0.99
N TRP A 402 4.57 -23.62 -1.91
CA TRP A 402 5.69 -22.69 -1.98
C TRP A 402 5.50 -21.65 -0.88
N PRO A 403 6.24 -21.74 0.24
CA PRO A 403 6.12 -20.75 1.30
C PRO A 403 6.66 -19.40 0.82
N HIS A 404 5.99 -18.32 1.18
CA HIS A 404 6.33 -16.95 0.76
C HIS A 404 7.76 -16.50 1.10
N ASN A 405 8.42 -17.16 2.04
CA ASN A 405 9.80 -16.90 2.43
C ASN A 405 10.85 -17.50 1.47
N LEU A 406 10.46 -18.34 0.51
CA LEU A 406 11.36 -18.93 -0.50
C LEU A 406 11.56 -18.05 -1.73
N GLY A 407 10.92 -16.87 -1.78
CA GLY A 407 11.11 -15.91 -2.88
C GLY A 407 10.10 -16.05 -4.01
N SER A 408 10.27 -15.19 -5.02
CA SER A 408 9.34 -15.05 -6.16
C SER A 408 9.80 -15.76 -7.43
N VAL A 409 10.94 -16.42 -7.40
CA VAL A 409 11.51 -17.14 -8.55
C VAL A 409 11.85 -18.57 -8.14
N CYS A 410 11.40 -19.54 -8.95
CA CYS A 410 11.67 -20.95 -8.78
C CYS A 410 12.63 -21.41 -9.89
N MET A 411 13.80 -21.93 -9.51
CA MET A 411 14.76 -22.48 -10.48
C MET A 411 14.54 -23.99 -10.59
N THR A 412 13.88 -24.42 -11.65
CA THR A 412 13.52 -25.83 -11.88
C THR A 412 14.63 -26.65 -12.53
N ASP A 413 15.58 -26.00 -13.21
CA ASP A 413 16.62 -26.67 -14.02
C ASP A 413 17.94 -26.97 -13.28
N THR A 414 17.91 -26.96 -11.93
CA THR A 414 19.13 -27.19 -11.13
C THR A 414 19.60 -28.67 -11.25
N LYS A 415 20.78 -28.88 -11.83
CA LYS A 415 21.41 -30.20 -11.90
C LYS A 415 22.47 -30.35 -10.81
N VAL A 416 22.42 -31.45 -10.06
CA VAL A 416 23.44 -31.81 -9.05
C VAL A 416 24.29 -32.94 -9.62
N ALA A 417 25.61 -32.76 -9.64
CA ALA A 417 26.56 -33.82 -9.89
C ALA A 417 27.31 -34.15 -8.59
N ILE A 418 27.34 -35.43 -8.21
CA ILE A 418 28.21 -35.91 -7.14
C ILE A 418 29.57 -36.22 -7.78
N LEU A 419 30.62 -35.48 -7.36
CA LEU A 419 31.99 -35.64 -7.85
C LEU A 419 32.71 -36.75 -7.09
#